data_b322c02c3cc0836a9041b0d947d14005
#
_entry.id   b322c02c3cc0836a9041b0d947d14005
#
_cell.length_a   1.000
_cell.length_b   1.000
_cell.length_c   1.000
_cell.angle_alpha   90.00
_cell.angle_beta   90.00
_cell.angle_gamma   90.00
#
_symmetry.space_group_name_H-M   'P 1'
#
loop_
_entity.id
_entity.type
_entity.pdbx_description
1 polymer ?
#
loop_
_entity_poly.entity_id
_entity_poly.type
_entity_poly.pdbx_seq_one_letter_code
_entity_poly.pdbx_strand_id
1 'polypeptide(L)'
;MSNYTTNDVLNAVAAATAALAERKEEVNRLNVFPVPDGDTGTNMSLTMQTVVDNLARLEIGASHVEIRKAITTGALRGARGNSGVITSQILRGLCEGYEGHDTFDTAAIDSCFARAVEVAFQAVRKPVKGTILTVIEDAAAAAKKARKKKLSSEEALDAVVAEAYASVQRTPEYLPVLKENNVVDAGGFGLAILIDAFAASLTGKDGFVGDAMAFARPAPKVEIEQINDWEGSAYRYCTEFLVHSDDIDIDAAKEFLPTMGDCDLMVGMHPNFKVHVHSNRPDQVLEWFLTHDAQISEVHIHNMQLQSEERSEKLEHEQEESRKPLGVVAVAPGSGNAKILESLGVDVVVSGGQTMNPSTADILAAVNKVNADAVLILPNNKNIIMAAQACVDVSEKPCAVVPTKSVPQAFSALFGFDADASLDDNVESMTESFADVKTGEVTRAIKDSKDAHGNPIKDGDIIGIADGSIESVGENVSDVVMALLEAMDADEADTMTVLAGEQMSNEELDALVARIEQAYEDIEIDPHRGEQALYPVVFSLE
;
A
#
# COMPACT_ATOMS: atom_id res chain seq x y z
N MET A 1 12.87 26.37 20.69
CA MET A 1 12.28 25.22 21.41
C MET A 1 10.78 25.46 21.40
N SER A 2 10.06 24.66 20.67
CA SER A 2 8.59 24.77 20.57
C SER A 2 8.02 24.23 21.88
N ASN A 3 7.54 25.10 22.74
CA ASN A 3 6.79 24.72 23.95
C ASN A 3 5.34 24.49 23.50
N TYR A 4 5.01 23.25 23.18
CA TYR A 4 3.62 22.89 22.90
C TYR A 4 2.78 23.04 24.17
N THR A 5 1.65 23.71 24.03
CA THR A 5 0.71 23.94 25.13
C THR A 5 -0.22 22.73 25.29
N THR A 6 -0.94 22.71 26.42
CA THR A 6 -2.03 21.74 26.63
C THR A 6 -3.04 21.71 25.47
N ASN A 7 -3.42 22.89 24.96
CA ASN A 7 -4.37 22.97 23.85
C ASN A 7 -3.79 22.41 22.56
N ASP A 8 -2.49 22.54 22.31
CA ASP A 8 -1.85 21.95 21.13
C ASP A 8 -1.93 20.42 21.18
N VAL A 9 -1.72 19.81 22.34
CA VAL A 9 -1.87 18.36 22.52
C VAL A 9 -3.31 17.89 22.35
N LEU A 10 -4.28 18.64 22.91
CA LEU A 10 -5.72 18.32 22.74
C LEU A 10 -6.12 18.38 21.25
N ASN A 11 -5.69 19.44 20.56
CA ASN A 11 -5.94 19.60 19.13
C ASN A 11 -5.27 18.48 18.31
N ALA A 12 -4.04 18.09 18.69
CA ALA A 12 -3.32 17.03 18.00
C ALA A 12 -3.99 15.65 18.17
N VAL A 13 -4.51 15.34 19.36
CA VAL A 13 -5.29 14.11 19.58
C VAL A 13 -6.59 14.12 18.78
N ALA A 14 -7.29 15.27 18.74
CA ALA A 14 -8.51 15.40 17.93
C ALA A 14 -8.21 15.26 16.43
N ALA A 15 -7.14 15.88 15.92
CA ALA A 15 -6.71 15.77 14.53
C ALA A 15 -6.35 14.32 14.17
N ALA A 16 -5.59 13.62 15.02
CA ALA A 16 -5.26 12.21 14.82
C ALA A 16 -6.51 11.33 14.77
N THR A 17 -7.48 11.59 15.65
CA THR A 17 -8.75 10.86 15.67
C THR A 17 -9.55 11.09 14.38
N ALA A 18 -9.64 12.33 13.92
CA ALA A 18 -10.35 12.69 12.69
C ALA A 18 -9.70 12.04 11.45
N ALA A 19 -8.37 12.10 11.34
CA ALA A 19 -7.63 11.49 10.24
C ALA A 19 -7.83 9.97 10.16
N LEU A 20 -7.82 9.29 11.31
CA LEU A 20 -8.10 7.84 11.34
C LEU A 20 -9.56 7.54 10.99
N ALA A 21 -10.52 8.34 11.47
CA ALA A 21 -11.93 8.15 11.18
C ALA A 21 -12.25 8.33 9.69
N GLU A 22 -11.60 9.28 9.01
CA GLU A 22 -11.71 9.50 7.58
C GLU A 22 -11.20 8.30 6.77
N ARG A 23 -10.13 7.66 7.23
CA ARG A 23 -9.47 6.52 6.55
C ARG A 23 -9.83 5.15 7.14
N LYS A 24 -10.83 5.06 8.01
CA LYS A 24 -11.16 3.80 8.71
C LYS A 24 -11.50 2.65 7.77
N GLU A 25 -12.21 2.91 6.66
CA GLU A 25 -12.56 1.89 5.69
C GLU A 25 -11.34 1.38 4.91
N GLU A 26 -10.35 2.25 4.66
CA GLU A 26 -9.08 1.84 4.09
C GLU A 26 -8.33 0.89 5.04
N VAL A 27 -8.28 1.23 6.33
CA VAL A 27 -7.69 0.34 7.35
C VAL A 27 -8.47 -0.96 7.48
N ASN A 28 -9.81 -0.93 7.45
CA ASN A 28 -10.66 -2.10 7.49
C ASN A 28 -10.38 -3.08 6.34
N ARG A 29 -10.15 -2.56 5.12
CA ARG A 29 -9.84 -3.39 3.94
C ARG A 29 -8.53 -4.17 4.08
N LEU A 30 -7.56 -3.66 4.81
CA LEU A 30 -6.27 -4.30 5.05
C LEU A 30 -6.33 -5.41 6.11
N ASN A 31 -7.45 -5.54 6.83
CA ASN A 31 -7.56 -6.45 7.98
C ASN A 31 -7.74 -7.91 7.53
N VAL A 32 -6.63 -8.65 7.49
CA VAL A 32 -6.59 -10.09 7.20
C VAL A 32 -6.01 -10.92 8.35
N PHE A 33 -5.52 -10.28 9.42
CA PHE A 33 -4.89 -10.94 10.58
C PHE A 33 -5.22 -10.20 11.89
N PRO A 34 -5.43 -10.88 13.03
CA PRO A 34 -5.49 -12.35 13.21
C PRO A 34 -6.80 -12.97 12.70
N VAL A 35 -7.85 -12.18 12.57
CA VAL A 35 -9.16 -12.58 12.04
C VAL A 35 -9.54 -11.58 10.94
N PRO A 36 -9.97 -12.03 9.76
CA PRO A 36 -10.30 -11.14 8.64
C PRO A 36 -11.75 -10.59 8.76
N ASP A 37 -12.12 -10.03 9.91
CA ASP A 37 -13.45 -9.47 10.19
C ASP A 37 -13.65 -8.03 9.67
N GLY A 38 -12.54 -7.37 9.23
CA GLY A 38 -12.61 -6.06 8.59
C GLY A 38 -12.99 -4.92 9.52
N ASP A 39 -12.70 -5.02 10.80
CA ASP A 39 -13.14 -4.06 11.81
C ASP A 39 -12.01 -3.26 12.48
N THR A 40 -10.74 -3.51 12.11
CA THR A 40 -9.55 -2.87 12.71
C THR A 40 -9.65 -1.35 12.73
N GLY A 41 -9.96 -0.72 11.60
CA GLY A 41 -10.09 0.75 11.50
C GLY A 41 -11.27 1.28 12.32
N THR A 42 -12.37 0.55 12.32
CA THR A 42 -13.56 0.87 13.14
C THR A 42 -13.23 0.80 14.62
N ASN A 43 -12.59 -0.27 15.08
CA ASN A 43 -12.23 -0.48 16.47
C ASN A 43 -11.24 0.58 16.98
N MET A 44 -10.20 0.89 16.21
CA MET A 44 -9.26 1.94 16.54
C MET A 44 -9.92 3.32 16.56
N SER A 45 -10.79 3.63 15.59
CA SER A 45 -11.52 4.92 15.53
C SER A 45 -12.46 5.11 16.73
N LEU A 46 -13.23 4.09 17.11
CA LEU A 46 -14.13 4.14 18.27
C LEU A 46 -13.33 4.29 19.59
N THR A 47 -12.16 3.64 19.68
CA THR A 47 -11.26 3.79 20.82
C THR A 47 -10.77 5.23 20.94
N MET A 48 -10.32 5.84 19.84
CA MET A 48 -9.85 7.22 19.80
C MET A 48 -10.97 8.22 20.03
N GLN A 49 -12.18 7.98 19.50
CA GLN A 49 -13.34 8.86 19.73
C GLN A 49 -13.68 8.95 21.22
N THR A 50 -13.63 7.82 21.95
CA THR A 50 -13.87 7.82 23.41
C THR A 50 -12.81 8.62 24.17
N VAL A 51 -11.57 8.65 23.68
CA VAL A 51 -10.51 9.51 24.22
C VAL A 51 -10.86 11.00 24.03
N VAL A 52 -11.26 11.39 22.81
CA VAL A 52 -11.69 12.76 22.51
C VAL A 52 -12.88 13.17 23.35
N ASP A 53 -13.89 12.31 23.49
CA ASP A 53 -15.08 12.57 24.31
C ASP A 53 -14.73 12.76 25.79
N ASN A 54 -13.76 12.03 26.32
CA ASN A 54 -13.26 12.21 27.69
C ASN A 54 -12.47 13.51 27.84
N LEU A 55 -11.65 13.86 26.86
CA LEU A 55 -10.91 15.13 26.87
C LEU A 55 -11.85 16.34 26.80
N ALA A 56 -12.92 16.25 26.01
CA ALA A 56 -13.93 17.31 25.89
C ALA A 56 -14.69 17.63 27.22
N ARG A 57 -14.63 16.72 28.19
CA ARG A 57 -15.24 16.91 29.53
C ARG A 57 -14.33 17.64 30.53
N LEU A 58 -13.07 17.86 30.17
CA LEU A 58 -12.12 18.57 31.02
C LEU A 58 -12.43 20.06 31.06
N GLU A 59 -12.19 20.69 32.22
CA GLU A 59 -12.29 22.14 32.34
C GLU A 59 -11.12 22.84 31.62
N ILE A 60 -11.36 24.08 31.18
CA ILE A 60 -10.33 24.91 30.56
C ILE A 60 -9.20 25.13 31.55
N GLY A 61 -7.97 24.76 31.18
CA GLY A 61 -6.81 24.85 32.05
C GLY A 61 -6.51 23.59 32.87
N ALA A 62 -7.14 22.46 32.51
CA ALA A 62 -6.82 21.16 33.10
C ALA A 62 -5.31 20.88 33.12
N SER A 63 -4.84 20.27 34.17
CA SER A 63 -3.43 19.92 34.36
C SER A 63 -3.00 18.78 33.44
N HIS A 64 -1.71 18.66 33.14
CA HIS A 64 -1.13 17.56 32.40
C HIS A 64 -1.51 16.17 33.01
N VAL A 65 -1.66 16.10 34.33
CA VAL A 65 -2.08 14.87 35.04
C VAL A 65 -3.53 14.51 34.70
N GLU A 66 -4.44 15.49 34.73
CA GLU A 66 -5.86 15.28 34.38
C GLU A 66 -6.01 14.88 32.92
N ILE A 67 -5.26 15.49 32.01
CA ILE A 67 -5.29 15.16 30.58
C ILE A 67 -4.82 13.72 30.35
N ARG A 68 -3.66 13.34 30.90
CA ARG A 68 -3.15 11.97 30.79
C ARG A 68 -4.13 10.95 31.36
N LYS A 69 -4.77 11.27 32.49
CA LYS A 69 -5.81 10.42 33.09
C LYS A 69 -7.04 10.31 32.19
N ALA A 70 -7.47 11.42 31.57
CA ALA A 70 -8.60 11.41 30.65
C ALA A 70 -8.30 10.57 29.38
N ILE A 71 -7.09 10.68 28.81
CA ILE A 71 -6.64 9.87 27.68
C ILE A 71 -6.62 8.40 28.06
N THR A 72 -5.94 8.03 29.13
CA THR A 72 -5.78 6.62 29.52
C THR A 72 -7.11 5.97 29.92
N THR A 73 -7.97 6.70 30.64
CA THR A 73 -9.30 6.19 31.01
C THR A 73 -10.21 6.09 29.79
N GLY A 74 -10.18 7.09 28.89
CA GLY A 74 -10.96 7.07 27.66
C GLY A 74 -10.54 5.93 26.74
N ALA A 75 -9.24 5.76 26.56
CA ALA A 75 -8.68 4.68 25.75
C ALA A 75 -9.05 3.30 26.30
N LEU A 76 -8.96 3.09 27.63
CA LEU A 76 -9.31 1.81 28.25
C LEU A 76 -10.81 1.49 28.10
N ARG A 77 -11.68 2.47 28.34
CA ARG A 77 -13.14 2.29 28.20
C ARG A 77 -13.56 2.12 26.76
N GLY A 78 -12.97 2.90 25.85
CA GLY A 78 -13.30 2.86 24.44
C GLY A 78 -12.66 1.71 23.67
N ALA A 79 -11.74 0.96 24.28
CA ALA A 79 -11.03 -0.13 23.64
C ALA A 79 -11.99 -1.19 23.08
N ARG A 80 -11.84 -1.50 21.78
CA ARG A 80 -12.65 -2.52 21.08
C ARG A 80 -11.73 -3.38 20.22
N GLY A 81 -12.01 -4.68 20.19
CA GLY A 81 -11.19 -5.66 19.48
C GLY A 81 -9.71 -5.66 19.93
N ASN A 82 -8.92 -6.55 19.38
CA ASN A 82 -7.48 -6.60 19.64
C ASN A 82 -6.80 -5.26 19.31
N SER A 83 -7.15 -4.66 18.17
CA SER A 83 -6.54 -3.42 17.69
C SER A 83 -6.81 -2.23 18.61
N GLY A 84 -8.05 -2.07 19.10
CA GLY A 84 -8.39 -1.02 20.04
C GLY A 84 -7.75 -1.23 21.41
N VAL A 85 -7.70 -2.47 21.91
CA VAL A 85 -7.04 -2.79 23.18
C VAL A 85 -5.54 -2.47 23.09
N ILE A 86 -4.84 -2.89 22.05
CA ILE A 86 -3.41 -2.59 21.87
C ILE A 86 -3.19 -1.08 21.71
N THR A 87 -4.02 -0.39 20.92
CA THR A 87 -3.98 1.08 20.79
C THR A 87 -4.13 1.76 22.15
N SER A 88 -5.05 1.28 22.99
CA SER A 88 -5.23 1.82 24.36
C SER A 88 -3.99 1.68 25.22
N GLN A 89 -3.24 0.59 25.07
CA GLN A 89 -2.00 0.36 25.81
C GLN A 89 -0.83 1.19 25.26
N ILE A 90 -0.78 1.40 23.94
CA ILE A 90 0.17 2.34 23.33
C ILE A 90 -0.07 3.75 23.88
N LEU A 91 -1.31 4.24 23.88
CA LEU A 91 -1.68 5.55 24.43
C LEU A 91 -1.34 5.66 25.92
N ARG A 92 -1.61 4.62 26.69
CA ARG A 92 -1.22 4.55 28.11
C ARG A 92 0.29 4.70 28.27
N GLY A 93 1.07 3.94 27.50
CA GLY A 93 2.52 3.98 27.55
C GLY A 93 3.08 5.36 27.13
N LEU A 94 2.52 6.00 26.09
CA LEU A 94 2.86 7.38 25.71
C LEU A 94 2.62 8.35 26.87
N CYS A 95 1.47 8.24 27.54
CA CYS A 95 1.13 9.08 28.71
C CYS A 95 2.05 8.82 29.91
N GLU A 96 2.37 7.57 30.21
CA GLU A 96 3.29 7.20 31.29
C GLU A 96 4.72 7.68 30.99
N GLY A 97 5.18 7.56 29.75
CA GLY A 97 6.50 7.99 29.32
C GLY A 97 6.71 9.51 29.35
N TYR A 98 5.63 10.28 29.28
CA TYR A 98 5.68 11.75 29.46
C TYR A 98 5.82 12.17 30.92
N GLU A 99 5.61 11.29 31.88
CA GLU A 99 5.68 11.65 33.30
C GLU A 99 7.09 12.11 33.69
N GLY A 100 7.15 13.26 34.39
CA GLY A 100 8.42 13.89 34.78
C GLY A 100 9.05 14.77 33.71
N HIS A 101 8.38 15.00 32.57
CA HIS A 101 8.79 15.98 31.58
C HIS A 101 7.91 17.23 31.65
N ASP A 102 8.55 18.41 31.66
CA ASP A 102 7.87 19.72 31.65
C ASP A 102 7.63 20.23 30.22
N THR A 103 8.35 19.67 29.25
CA THR A 103 8.30 20.06 27.82
C THR A 103 8.24 18.83 26.92
N PHE A 104 7.62 18.97 25.75
CA PHE A 104 7.57 17.91 24.74
C PHE A 104 8.79 18.03 23.81
N ASP A 105 9.97 17.80 24.38
CA ASP A 105 11.24 17.79 23.66
C ASP A 105 11.61 16.38 23.14
N THR A 106 12.74 16.26 22.45
CA THR A 106 13.22 14.98 21.92
C THR A 106 13.48 13.94 23.01
N ALA A 107 13.74 14.34 24.26
CA ALA A 107 13.91 13.42 25.37
C ALA A 107 12.54 12.86 25.83
N ALA A 108 11.53 13.73 25.88
CA ALA A 108 10.15 13.33 26.16
C ALA A 108 9.61 12.39 25.06
N ILE A 109 9.86 12.72 23.79
CA ILE A 109 9.46 11.86 22.66
C ILE A 109 10.09 10.46 22.79
N ASP A 110 11.41 10.34 23.00
CA ASP A 110 12.09 9.06 23.23
C ASP A 110 11.49 8.29 24.41
N SER A 111 11.25 8.97 25.54
CA SER A 111 10.65 8.35 26.74
C SER A 111 9.22 7.85 26.49
N CYS A 112 8.39 8.64 25.81
CA CYS A 112 7.02 8.27 25.46
C CYS A 112 6.98 7.01 24.59
N PHE A 113 7.72 6.99 23.49
CA PHE A 113 7.74 5.86 22.58
C PHE A 113 8.36 4.60 23.20
N ALA A 114 9.45 4.76 23.97
CA ALA A 114 10.06 3.64 24.69
C ALA A 114 9.07 3.00 25.67
N ARG A 115 8.34 3.81 26.44
CA ARG A 115 7.35 3.30 27.39
C ARG A 115 6.13 2.72 26.70
N ALA A 116 5.71 3.26 25.55
CA ALA A 116 4.63 2.71 24.74
C ALA A 116 4.93 1.28 24.27
N VAL A 117 6.16 1.01 23.84
CA VAL A 117 6.61 -0.34 23.49
C VAL A 117 6.49 -1.28 24.69
N GLU A 118 7.06 -0.91 25.84
CA GLU A 118 7.01 -1.76 27.04
C GLU A 118 5.58 -2.13 27.43
N VAL A 119 4.69 -1.14 27.47
CA VAL A 119 3.29 -1.32 27.90
C VAL A 119 2.52 -2.16 26.88
N ALA A 120 2.70 -1.90 25.57
CA ALA A 120 2.02 -2.66 24.53
C ALA A 120 2.46 -4.13 24.49
N PHE A 121 3.76 -4.40 24.63
CA PHE A 121 4.27 -5.78 24.64
C PHE A 121 3.88 -6.55 25.91
N GLN A 122 3.76 -5.86 27.08
CA GLN A 122 3.27 -6.48 28.31
C GLN A 122 1.78 -6.87 28.22
N ALA A 123 1.00 -6.15 27.41
CA ALA A 123 -0.42 -6.41 27.24
C ALA A 123 -0.69 -7.65 26.39
N VAL A 124 0.21 -8.01 25.48
CA VAL A 124 0.03 -9.10 24.52
C VAL A 124 0.87 -10.32 24.96
N ARG A 125 0.19 -11.40 25.26
CA ARG A 125 0.86 -12.63 25.75
C ARG A 125 1.80 -13.27 24.73
N LYS A 126 1.42 -13.24 23.46
CA LYS A 126 2.22 -13.78 22.34
C LYS A 126 2.40 -12.69 21.27
N PRO A 127 3.38 -11.77 21.45
CA PRO A 127 3.63 -10.74 20.45
C PRO A 127 4.04 -11.36 19.10
N VAL A 128 3.40 -10.88 18.03
CA VAL A 128 3.67 -11.32 16.66
C VAL A 128 4.39 -10.22 15.90
N LYS A 129 5.49 -10.56 15.23
CA LYS A 129 6.19 -9.61 14.34
C LYS A 129 5.42 -9.39 13.04
N GLY A 130 5.56 -8.18 12.49
CA GLY A 130 4.80 -7.78 11.31
C GLY A 130 3.41 -7.23 11.64
N THR A 131 3.17 -6.81 12.89
CA THR A 131 1.92 -6.21 13.36
C THR A 131 2.14 -4.80 13.91
N ILE A 132 1.09 -4.15 14.38
CA ILE A 132 1.13 -2.85 15.10
C ILE A 132 2.26 -2.78 16.16
N LEU A 133 2.60 -3.92 16.79
CA LEU A 133 3.68 -4.01 17.77
C LEU A 133 5.06 -3.76 17.14
N THR A 134 5.27 -4.24 15.91
CA THR A 134 6.52 -3.98 15.18
C THR A 134 6.61 -2.51 14.78
N VAL A 135 5.50 -1.91 14.36
CA VAL A 135 5.47 -0.49 13.97
C VAL A 135 5.79 0.42 15.15
N ILE A 136 5.24 0.18 16.34
CA ILE A 136 5.57 0.98 17.53
C ILE A 136 7.02 0.74 17.99
N GLU A 137 7.55 -0.47 17.86
CA GLU A 137 8.95 -0.80 18.19
C GLU A 137 9.93 -0.02 17.28
N ASP A 138 9.69 -0.03 15.96
CA ASP A 138 10.51 0.69 14.98
C ASP A 138 10.40 2.21 15.15
N ALA A 139 9.20 2.74 15.39
CA ALA A 139 8.97 4.15 15.69
C ALA A 139 9.74 4.60 16.95
N ALA A 140 9.74 3.77 18.00
CA ALA A 140 10.53 4.02 19.21
C ALA A 140 12.05 3.99 18.94
N ALA A 141 12.51 3.10 18.08
CA ALA A 141 13.90 3.06 17.66
C ALA A 141 14.32 4.36 16.92
N ALA A 142 13.42 4.91 16.08
CA ALA A 142 13.63 6.20 15.42
C ALA A 142 13.69 7.35 16.41
N ALA A 143 12.77 7.42 17.38
CA ALA A 143 12.79 8.42 18.46
C ALA A 143 14.10 8.39 19.25
N LYS A 144 14.55 7.20 19.65
CA LYS A 144 15.84 7.01 20.33
C LYS A 144 17.04 7.46 19.48
N LYS A 145 17.01 7.19 18.18
CA LYS A 145 18.06 7.63 17.23
C LYS A 145 18.07 9.15 17.08
N ALA A 146 16.90 9.78 17.00
CA ALA A 146 16.74 11.22 16.94
C ALA A 146 17.33 11.90 18.20
N ARG A 147 17.02 11.39 19.40
CA ARG A 147 17.61 11.86 20.66
C ARG A 147 19.12 11.74 20.68
N LYS A 148 19.68 10.60 20.26
CA LYS A 148 21.15 10.41 20.17
C LYS A 148 21.82 11.40 19.23
N LYS A 149 21.14 11.76 18.13
CA LYS A 149 21.60 12.75 17.15
C LYS A 149 21.35 14.19 17.60
N LYS A 150 20.67 14.42 18.73
CA LYS A 150 20.28 15.73 19.27
C LYS A 150 19.45 16.55 18.27
N LEU A 151 18.55 15.90 17.55
CA LEU A 151 17.61 16.55 16.66
C LEU A 151 16.63 17.41 17.44
N SER A 152 16.02 18.40 16.79
CA SER A 152 14.87 19.14 17.35
C SER A 152 13.66 18.22 17.56
N SER A 153 12.67 18.66 18.34
CA SER A 153 11.41 17.90 18.52
C SER A 153 10.70 17.65 17.20
N GLU A 154 10.71 18.65 16.32
CA GLU A 154 10.10 18.59 15.00
C GLU A 154 10.80 17.56 14.11
N GLU A 155 12.12 17.61 13.96
CA GLU A 155 12.91 16.63 13.22
C GLU A 155 12.78 15.21 13.81
N ALA A 156 12.60 15.11 15.13
CA ALA A 156 12.38 13.82 15.79
C ALA A 156 11.01 13.24 15.46
N LEU A 157 9.95 14.06 15.45
CA LEU A 157 8.61 13.64 15.02
C LEU A 157 8.60 13.25 13.55
N ASP A 158 9.22 14.03 12.66
CA ASP A 158 9.36 13.67 11.23
C ASP A 158 10.05 12.31 11.06
N ALA A 159 11.13 12.06 11.82
CA ALA A 159 11.83 10.78 11.77
C ALA A 159 10.98 9.60 12.28
N VAL A 160 10.16 9.82 13.29
CA VAL A 160 9.24 8.83 13.84
C VAL A 160 8.13 8.50 12.85
N VAL A 161 7.52 9.52 12.23
CA VAL A 161 6.49 9.36 11.19
C VAL A 161 7.04 8.58 10.01
N ALA A 162 8.19 9.00 9.46
CA ALA A 162 8.82 8.34 8.33
C ALA A 162 9.12 6.85 8.62
N GLU A 163 9.63 6.54 9.82
CA GLU A 163 9.92 5.15 10.20
C GLU A 163 8.64 4.34 10.45
N ALA A 164 7.57 4.95 10.99
CA ALA A 164 6.30 4.26 11.18
C ALA A 164 5.75 3.76 9.83
N TYR A 165 5.70 4.60 8.80
CA TYR A 165 5.27 4.19 7.47
C TYR A 165 6.24 3.19 6.82
N ALA A 166 7.55 3.39 6.95
CA ALA A 166 8.53 2.43 6.45
C ALA A 166 8.40 1.05 7.13
N SER A 167 8.09 1.03 8.43
CA SER A 167 7.81 -0.21 9.16
C SER A 167 6.54 -0.90 8.68
N VAL A 168 5.46 -0.15 8.43
CA VAL A 168 4.22 -0.68 7.84
C VAL A 168 4.51 -1.40 6.52
N GLN A 169 5.32 -0.82 5.64
CA GLN A 169 5.73 -1.44 4.38
C GLN A 169 6.46 -2.78 4.55
N ARG A 170 7.23 -2.93 5.62
CA ARG A 170 7.98 -4.16 5.93
C ARG A 170 7.15 -5.25 6.60
N THR A 171 5.93 -4.95 7.06
CA THR A 171 5.09 -5.94 7.77
C THR A 171 4.87 -7.23 6.99
N PRO A 172 4.69 -7.25 5.63
CA PRO A 172 4.56 -8.48 4.87
C PRO A 172 5.83 -9.34 4.83
N GLU A 173 7.00 -8.77 5.15
CA GLU A 173 8.25 -9.54 5.23
C GLU A 173 8.30 -10.45 6.47
N TYR A 174 7.55 -10.08 7.51
CA TYR A 174 7.50 -10.80 8.79
C TYR A 174 6.30 -11.74 8.92
N LEU A 175 5.19 -11.41 8.27
CA LEU A 175 3.92 -12.12 8.44
C LEU A 175 3.42 -12.65 7.08
N PRO A 176 3.58 -13.96 6.81
CA PRO A 176 3.28 -14.57 5.49
C PRO A 176 1.87 -14.27 4.99
N VAL A 177 0.85 -14.30 5.86
CA VAL A 177 -0.54 -14.01 5.48
C VAL A 177 -0.71 -12.61 4.88
N LEU A 178 0.06 -11.61 5.32
CA LEU A 178 0.02 -10.27 4.72
C LEU A 178 0.61 -10.28 3.30
N LYS A 179 1.70 -11.03 3.12
CA LYS A 179 2.35 -11.17 1.81
C LYS A 179 1.47 -11.94 0.83
N GLU A 180 0.83 -13.01 1.26
CA GLU A 180 -0.08 -13.84 0.47
C GLU A 180 -1.30 -13.04 0.00
N ASN A 181 -1.82 -12.15 0.86
CA ASN A 181 -2.94 -11.26 0.53
C ASN A 181 -2.49 -9.92 -0.08
N ASN A 182 -1.19 -9.71 -0.32
CA ASN A 182 -0.63 -8.47 -0.87
C ASN A 182 -1.08 -7.20 -0.12
N VAL A 183 -1.15 -7.27 1.19
CA VAL A 183 -1.55 -6.18 2.08
C VAL A 183 -0.48 -5.91 3.14
N VAL A 184 -0.57 -4.77 3.81
CA VAL A 184 0.20 -4.43 5.01
C VAL A 184 -0.65 -4.65 6.26
N ASP A 185 -0.01 -4.63 7.45
CA ASP A 185 -0.75 -4.76 8.71
C ASP A 185 -1.71 -3.58 8.95
N ALA A 186 -2.98 -3.89 9.06
CA ALA A 186 -4.05 -2.90 9.25
C ALA A 186 -3.86 -2.07 10.54
N GLY A 187 -3.53 -2.73 11.65
CA GLY A 187 -3.28 -2.07 12.93
C GLY A 187 -2.06 -1.15 12.91
N GLY A 188 -0.97 -1.60 12.28
CA GLY A 188 0.24 -0.81 12.08
C GLY A 188 0.00 0.40 11.20
N PHE A 189 -0.78 0.24 10.13
CA PHE A 189 -1.16 1.34 9.25
C PHE A 189 -2.04 2.37 9.98
N GLY A 190 -3.05 1.93 10.74
CA GLY A 190 -3.84 2.82 11.59
C GLY A 190 -3.01 3.58 12.62
N LEU A 191 -2.00 2.92 13.23
CA LEU A 191 -1.07 3.58 14.14
C LEU A 191 -0.20 4.63 13.44
N ALA A 192 0.29 4.35 12.22
CA ALA A 192 1.07 5.31 11.43
C ALA A 192 0.25 6.57 11.11
N ILE A 193 -1.03 6.42 10.73
CA ILE A 193 -1.96 7.53 10.53
C ILE A 193 -2.11 8.37 11.80
N LEU A 194 -2.28 7.74 12.97
CA LEU A 194 -2.40 8.44 14.25
C LEU A 194 -1.16 9.25 14.59
N ILE A 195 0.03 8.65 14.44
CA ILE A 195 1.31 9.31 14.72
C ILE A 195 1.52 10.49 13.78
N ASP A 196 1.24 10.32 12.49
CA ASP A 196 1.42 11.34 11.45
C ASP A 196 0.52 12.56 11.70
N ALA A 197 -0.79 12.35 11.82
CA ALA A 197 -1.73 13.43 12.03
C ALA A 197 -1.51 14.16 13.38
N PHE A 198 -1.08 13.42 14.41
CA PHE A 198 -0.66 14.03 15.68
C PHE A 198 0.57 14.92 15.50
N ALA A 199 1.61 14.45 14.83
CA ALA A 199 2.83 15.20 14.57
C ALA A 199 2.57 16.41 13.66
N ALA A 200 1.79 16.27 12.61
CA ALA A 200 1.40 17.33 11.69
C ALA A 200 0.66 18.46 12.42
N SER A 201 -0.31 18.12 13.27
CA SER A 201 -1.05 19.09 14.08
C SER A 201 -0.16 19.85 15.05
N LEU A 202 0.83 19.20 15.68
CA LEU A 202 1.79 19.85 16.59
C LEU A 202 2.76 20.75 15.85
N THR A 203 3.25 20.34 14.69
CA THR A 203 4.30 21.05 13.95
C THR A 203 3.75 22.11 13.00
N GLY A 204 2.43 22.11 12.74
CA GLY A 204 1.77 23.00 11.77
C GLY A 204 2.18 22.72 10.33
N LYS A 205 2.72 21.52 10.07
CA LYS A 205 3.04 21.04 8.72
C LYS A 205 1.86 20.27 8.12
N ASP A 206 1.80 20.27 6.80
CA ASP A 206 0.97 19.29 6.11
C ASP A 206 1.54 17.89 6.43
N GLY A 207 0.68 16.99 6.92
CA GLY A 207 1.11 15.63 7.26
C GLY A 207 1.58 14.86 6.02
N PHE A 208 2.28 13.75 6.23
CA PHE A 208 2.68 12.80 5.18
C PHE A 208 1.48 12.19 4.42
N VAL A 209 0.26 12.50 4.84
CA VAL A 209 -1.01 11.95 4.29
C VAL A 209 -1.11 12.11 2.76
N GLY A 210 -0.51 13.15 2.16
CA GLY A 210 -0.47 13.33 0.70
C GLY A 210 0.35 12.25 -0.03
N ASP A 211 1.52 11.89 0.51
CA ASP A 211 2.40 10.87 -0.08
C ASP A 211 2.05 9.44 0.40
N ALA A 212 1.42 9.29 1.56
CA ALA A 212 0.93 8.00 2.05
C ALA A 212 -0.22 7.45 1.18
N MET A 213 -0.96 8.30 0.46
CA MET A 213 -1.88 7.87 -0.60
C MET A 213 -1.17 7.13 -1.75
N ALA A 214 0.13 7.39 -1.95
CA ALA A 214 0.95 6.62 -2.89
C ALA A 214 1.25 5.19 -2.37
N PHE A 215 1.11 4.95 -1.06
CA PHE A 215 1.27 3.63 -0.44
C PHE A 215 -0.05 2.86 -0.33
N ALA A 216 -1.15 3.57 -0.23
CA ALA A 216 -2.50 3.06 -0.38
C ALA A 216 -2.94 3.15 -1.86
N ARG A 217 -2.10 2.66 -2.78
CA ARG A 217 -2.70 2.15 -4.01
C ARG A 217 -3.78 1.19 -3.56
N PRO A 218 -5.00 1.23 -4.13
CA PRO A 218 -5.91 0.13 -3.92
C PRO A 218 -5.06 -1.10 -4.18
N ALA A 219 -4.84 -1.89 -3.15
CA ALA A 219 -4.25 -3.22 -3.31
C ALA A 219 -4.98 -3.77 -4.51
N PRO A 220 -4.27 -4.24 -5.57
CA PRO A 220 -4.94 -4.85 -6.69
C PRO A 220 -5.98 -5.71 -6.05
N LYS A 221 -7.26 -5.46 -6.35
CA LYS A 221 -8.43 -5.96 -5.63
C LYS A 221 -8.05 -7.23 -4.93
N VAL A 222 -8.02 -7.22 -3.58
CA VAL A 222 -7.68 -8.43 -2.84
C VAL A 222 -8.64 -9.45 -3.40
N GLU A 223 -8.16 -10.27 -4.34
CA GLU A 223 -8.81 -11.51 -4.64
C GLU A 223 -8.67 -12.25 -3.33
N ILE A 224 -9.71 -12.17 -2.54
CA ILE A 224 -9.93 -13.12 -1.49
C ILE A 224 -10.18 -14.42 -2.28
N GLU A 225 -9.07 -15.10 -2.67
CA GLU A 225 -9.16 -16.51 -3.02
C GLU A 225 -9.79 -17.12 -1.79
N GLN A 226 -11.13 -17.27 -1.89
CA GLN A 226 -11.98 -17.98 -0.96
C GLN A 226 -11.39 -18.06 0.46
N ILE A 227 -11.43 -16.95 1.23
CA ILE A 227 -11.42 -17.07 2.68
C ILE A 227 -12.82 -17.62 3.06
N ASN A 228 -13.22 -18.71 2.43
CA ASN A 228 -14.34 -19.54 2.86
C ASN A 228 -13.94 -20.46 4.01
N ASP A 229 -12.65 -20.48 4.34
CA ASP A 229 -12.17 -21.23 5.48
C ASP A 229 -12.00 -20.28 6.66
N TRP A 230 -12.97 -20.29 7.55
CA TRP A 230 -12.88 -19.83 8.94
C TRP A 230 -11.67 -20.50 9.69
N GLU A 231 -10.63 -20.87 8.96
CA GLU A 231 -9.42 -21.52 9.46
C GLU A 231 -8.54 -20.60 10.31
N GLY A 232 -8.84 -19.31 10.41
CA GLY A 232 -8.06 -18.35 11.19
C GLY A 232 -8.21 -18.45 12.71
N SER A 233 -9.35 -18.94 13.25
CA SER A 233 -9.57 -19.10 14.69
C SER A 233 -10.46 -20.30 15.00
N ALA A 234 -10.06 -21.10 15.97
CA ALA A 234 -10.88 -22.19 16.51
C ALA A 234 -12.07 -21.69 17.35
N TYR A 235 -12.14 -20.38 17.61
CA TYR A 235 -13.09 -19.75 18.51
C TYR A 235 -14.00 -18.79 17.78
N ARG A 236 -15.31 -18.94 17.99
CA ARG A 236 -16.36 -18.25 17.23
C ARG A 236 -16.70 -16.86 17.76
N TYR A 237 -16.59 -16.64 19.07
CA TYR A 237 -17.07 -15.42 19.70
C TYR A 237 -15.92 -14.58 20.24
N CYS A 238 -15.88 -13.31 19.80
CA CYS A 238 -15.14 -12.26 20.48
C CYS A 238 -15.94 -11.81 21.69
N THR A 239 -15.35 -11.86 22.88
CA THR A 239 -16.00 -11.49 24.13
C THR A 239 -15.20 -10.40 24.82
N GLU A 240 -15.83 -9.25 25.04
CA GLU A 240 -15.21 -8.08 25.65
C GLU A 240 -16.08 -7.52 26.78
N PHE A 241 -15.45 -7.09 27.85
CA PHE A 241 -16.15 -6.43 28.95
C PHE A 241 -15.20 -5.64 29.84
N LEU A 242 -15.77 -4.69 30.58
CA LEU A 242 -15.08 -4.01 31.67
C LEU A 242 -15.27 -4.77 32.97
N VAL A 243 -14.21 -4.84 33.74
CA VAL A 243 -14.16 -5.42 35.09
C VAL A 243 -13.85 -4.32 36.08
N HIS A 244 -14.63 -4.25 37.16
CA HIS A 244 -14.37 -3.44 38.31
C HIS A 244 -14.23 -4.31 39.55
N SER A 245 -13.05 -4.34 40.16
CA SER A 245 -12.76 -5.11 41.38
C SER A 245 -11.51 -4.54 42.05
N ASP A 246 -11.59 -4.36 43.36
CA ASP A 246 -10.46 -3.94 44.18
C ASP A 246 -9.49 -5.10 44.51
N ASP A 247 -10.01 -6.35 44.47
CA ASP A 247 -9.33 -7.50 45.04
C ASP A 247 -9.15 -8.68 44.06
N ILE A 248 -9.55 -8.56 42.79
CA ILE A 248 -9.40 -9.64 41.82
C ILE A 248 -7.94 -10.05 41.67
N ASP A 249 -7.68 -11.34 41.72
CA ASP A 249 -6.35 -11.90 41.44
C ASP A 249 -6.09 -11.85 39.92
N ILE A 250 -5.24 -10.88 39.52
CA ILE A 250 -4.89 -10.64 38.11
C ILE A 250 -4.15 -11.84 37.53
N ASP A 251 -3.28 -12.50 38.32
CA ASP A 251 -2.48 -13.61 37.84
C ASP A 251 -3.38 -14.84 37.61
N ALA A 252 -4.30 -15.10 38.52
CA ALA A 252 -5.32 -16.14 38.33
C ALA A 252 -6.21 -15.87 37.10
N ALA A 253 -6.62 -14.62 36.86
CA ALA A 253 -7.37 -14.27 35.67
C ALA A 253 -6.58 -14.50 34.38
N LYS A 254 -5.28 -14.12 34.36
CA LYS A 254 -4.38 -14.34 33.23
C LYS A 254 -4.03 -15.82 32.99
N GLU A 255 -4.09 -16.65 34.01
CA GLU A 255 -3.96 -18.12 33.87
C GLU A 255 -5.25 -18.75 33.35
N PHE A 256 -6.41 -18.24 33.75
CA PHE A 256 -7.72 -18.75 33.35
C PHE A 256 -8.06 -18.43 31.87
N LEU A 257 -7.91 -17.19 31.45
CA LEU A 257 -8.33 -16.74 30.10
C LEU A 257 -7.79 -17.61 28.96
N PRO A 258 -6.49 -17.99 28.92
CA PRO A 258 -5.96 -18.88 27.90
C PRO A 258 -6.57 -20.29 27.86
N THR A 259 -7.19 -20.72 28.96
CA THR A 259 -7.89 -22.02 28.98
C THR A 259 -9.24 -21.98 28.30
N MET A 260 -9.79 -20.75 28.11
CA MET A 260 -11.10 -20.53 27.52
C MET A 260 -11.04 -20.22 26.04
N GLY A 261 -9.84 -19.81 25.53
CA GLY A 261 -9.73 -19.42 24.15
C GLY A 261 -8.35 -18.87 23.75
N ASP A 262 -8.34 -18.06 22.71
CA ASP A 262 -7.16 -17.36 22.24
C ASP A 262 -7.36 -15.83 22.21
N CYS A 263 -6.35 -15.09 21.71
CA CYS A 263 -6.37 -13.62 21.67
C CYS A 263 -6.70 -12.98 23.01
N ASP A 264 -6.39 -13.69 24.11
CA ASP A 264 -6.70 -13.26 25.47
C ASP A 264 -5.89 -12.03 25.88
N LEU A 265 -6.59 -10.97 26.28
CA LEU A 265 -6.03 -9.72 26.78
C LEU A 265 -6.77 -9.32 28.07
N MET A 266 -6.02 -9.03 29.12
CA MET A 266 -6.52 -8.36 30.31
C MET A 266 -5.60 -7.17 30.62
N VAL A 267 -6.13 -5.96 30.45
CA VAL A 267 -5.38 -4.70 30.57
C VAL A 267 -6.07 -3.77 31.56
N GLY A 268 -5.28 -2.90 32.18
CA GLY A 268 -5.77 -1.97 33.21
C GLY A 268 -5.01 -2.14 34.52
N MET A 269 -5.56 -1.60 35.57
CA MET A 269 -5.07 -1.69 36.96
C MET A 269 -6.26 -1.58 37.92
N HIS A 270 -6.07 -2.08 39.13
CA HIS A 270 -7.08 -1.95 40.17
C HIS A 270 -7.60 -0.52 40.30
N PRO A 271 -8.89 -0.32 40.42
CA PRO A 271 -9.93 -1.36 40.39
C PRO A 271 -10.52 -1.66 38.99
N ASN A 272 -9.97 -1.10 37.88
CA ASN A 272 -10.59 -1.12 36.55
C ASN A 272 -9.75 -1.86 35.53
N PHE A 273 -10.35 -2.84 34.86
CA PHE A 273 -9.72 -3.63 33.81
C PHE A 273 -10.62 -3.74 32.58
N LYS A 274 -10.03 -3.94 31.42
CA LYS A 274 -10.68 -4.39 30.19
C LYS A 274 -10.23 -5.83 29.91
N VAL A 275 -11.20 -6.69 29.64
CA VAL A 275 -10.97 -8.08 29.21
C VAL A 275 -11.41 -8.22 27.76
N HIS A 276 -10.63 -8.93 26.97
CA HIS A 276 -10.93 -9.36 25.62
C HIS A 276 -10.44 -10.80 25.45
N VAL A 277 -11.28 -11.67 24.88
CA VAL A 277 -10.91 -13.06 24.59
C VAL A 277 -11.79 -13.62 23.47
N HIS A 278 -11.19 -14.41 22.57
CA HIS A 278 -11.93 -15.22 21.61
C HIS A 278 -12.25 -16.57 22.22
N SER A 279 -13.52 -16.90 22.37
CA SER A 279 -13.96 -18.13 23.05
C SER A 279 -15.21 -18.72 22.41
N ASN A 280 -15.40 -20.03 22.53
CA ASN A 280 -16.65 -20.70 22.21
C ASN A 280 -17.61 -20.75 23.41
N ARG A 281 -17.18 -20.29 24.58
CA ARG A 281 -17.92 -20.30 25.83
C ARG A 281 -17.88 -18.95 26.57
N PRO A 282 -18.45 -17.88 25.95
CA PRO A 282 -18.51 -16.57 26.59
C PRO A 282 -19.22 -16.58 27.93
N ASP A 283 -20.20 -17.47 28.11
CA ASP A 283 -20.90 -17.73 29.38
C ASP A 283 -19.93 -18.08 30.51
N GLN A 284 -18.98 -19.00 30.26
CA GLN A 284 -18.01 -19.43 31.27
C GLN A 284 -16.97 -18.38 31.57
N VAL A 285 -16.59 -17.60 30.54
CA VAL A 285 -15.68 -16.47 30.74
C VAL A 285 -16.31 -15.46 31.71
N LEU A 286 -17.55 -15.03 31.46
CA LEU A 286 -18.23 -14.08 32.31
C LEU A 286 -18.51 -14.65 33.73
N GLU A 287 -18.92 -15.94 33.83
CA GLU A 287 -19.16 -16.62 35.10
C GLU A 287 -17.91 -16.59 36.00
N TRP A 288 -16.74 -16.82 35.44
CA TRP A 288 -15.50 -16.82 36.21
C TRP A 288 -15.28 -15.47 36.91
N PHE A 289 -15.40 -14.34 36.19
CA PHE A 289 -15.22 -13.01 36.77
C PHE A 289 -16.29 -12.70 37.82
N LEU A 290 -17.56 -13.05 37.55
CA LEU A 290 -18.67 -12.83 38.48
C LEU A 290 -18.52 -13.64 39.77
N THR A 291 -17.86 -14.80 39.73
CA THR A 291 -17.64 -15.66 40.91
C THR A 291 -16.35 -15.31 41.67
N HIS A 292 -15.51 -14.38 41.14
CA HIS A 292 -14.30 -13.90 41.75
C HIS A 292 -14.39 -12.43 42.18
N ASP A 293 -15.50 -12.03 42.77
CA ASP A 293 -15.78 -10.72 43.38
C ASP A 293 -15.59 -9.53 42.41
N ALA A 294 -15.85 -9.75 41.10
CA ALA A 294 -15.78 -8.70 40.09
C ALA A 294 -17.17 -8.24 39.66
N GLN A 295 -17.34 -6.95 39.50
CA GLN A 295 -18.45 -6.36 38.77
C GLN A 295 -18.09 -6.24 37.31
N ILE A 296 -18.97 -6.63 36.41
CA ILE A 296 -18.78 -6.52 34.97
C ILE A 296 -19.73 -5.51 34.35
N SER A 297 -19.26 -4.79 33.34
CA SER A 297 -20.08 -3.84 32.59
C SER A 297 -19.60 -3.76 31.13
N GLU A 298 -20.39 -3.10 30.29
CA GLU A 298 -20.08 -2.93 28.86
C GLU A 298 -19.70 -4.25 28.19
N VAL A 299 -20.56 -5.27 28.38
CA VAL A 299 -20.35 -6.60 27.82
C VAL A 299 -20.74 -6.60 26.35
N HIS A 300 -19.78 -6.94 25.49
CA HIS A 300 -19.98 -7.11 24.06
C HIS A 300 -19.57 -8.53 23.67
N ILE A 301 -20.46 -9.22 22.97
CA ILE A 301 -20.20 -10.56 22.43
C ILE A 301 -20.53 -10.51 20.93
N HIS A 302 -19.53 -10.70 20.09
CA HIS A 302 -19.67 -10.71 18.65
C HIS A 302 -19.42 -12.11 18.11
N ASN A 303 -20.25 -12.54 17.14
CA ASN A 303 -19.97 -13.75 16.38
C ASN A 303 -19.09 -13.38 15.19
N MET A 304 -17.77 -13.61 15.31
CA MET A 304 -16.78 -13.27 14.30
C MET A 304 -16.98 -14.05 12.98
N GLN A 305 -17.52 -15.25 13.04
CA GLN A 305 -17.84 -16.03 11.84
C GLN A 305 -18.91 -15.33 11.01
N LEU A 306 -20.01 -14.89 11.64
CA LEU A 306 -21.07 -14.15 10.93
C LEU A 306 -20.54 -12.83 10.36
N GLN A 307 -19.71 -12.11 11.12
CA GLN A 307 -19.08 -10.86 10.62
C GLN A 307 -18.18 -11.12 9.41
N SER A 308 -17.44 -12.21 9.41
CA SER A 308 -16.61 -12.60 8.27
C SER A 308 -17.46 -12.99 7.04
N GLU A 309 -18.56 -13.73 7.26
CA GLU A 309 -19.52 -14.11 6.21
C GLU A 309 -20.18 -12.86 5.60
N GLU A 310 -20.72 -11.96 6.43
CA GLU A 310 -21.33 -10.68 5.99
C GLU A 310 -20.34 -9.80 5.22
N ARG A 311 -19.08 -9.78 5.65
CA ARG A 311 -18.02 -9.06 4.96
C ARG A 311 -17.73 -9.65 3.58
N SER A 312 -17.64 -10.98 3.50
CA SER A 312 -17.41 -11.68 2.23
C SER A 312 -18.53 -11.40 1.24
N GLU A 313 -19.79 -11.52 1.67
CA GLU A 313 -20.96 -11.19 0.85
C GLU A 313 -20.95 -9.72 0.38
N LYS A 314 -20.59 -8.79 1.27
CA LYS A 314 -20.48 -7.37 0.92
C LYS A 314 -19.38 -7.10 -0.12
N LEU A 315 -18.22 -7.74 0.04
CA LEU A 315 -17.11 -7.61 -0.91
C LEU A 315 -17.44 -8.23 -2.28
N GLU A 316 -18.13 -9.38 -2.30
CA GLU A 316 -18.63 -9.99 -3.53
C GLU A 316 -19.61 -9.05 -4.26
N HIS A 317 -20.55 -8.45 -3.51
CA HIS A 317 -21.50 -7.49 -4.08
C HIS A 317 -20.81 -6.22 -4.61
N GLU A 318 -19.85 -5.66 -3.87
CA GLU A 318 -19.04 -4.51 -4.32
C GLU A 318 -18.21 -4.87 -5.58
N GLN A 319 -17.75 -6.11 -5.68
CA GLN A 319 -17.04 -6.61 -6.87
C GLN A 319 -17.99 -6.74 -8.06
N GLU A 320 -19.21 -7.26 -7.86
CA GLU A 320 -20.22 -7.33 -8.91
C GLU A 320 -20.66 -5.94 -9.40
N GLU A 321 -20.94 -5.00 -8.49
CA GLU A 321 -21.31 -3.61 -8.84
C GLU A 321 -20.19 -2.86 -9.57
N SER A 322 -18.94 -3.15 -9.28
CA SER A 322 -17.77 -2.51 -9.92
C SER A 322 -17.27 -3.23 -11.17
N ARG A 323 -17.94 -4.29 -11.62
CA ARG A 323 -17.54 -5.08 -12.78
C ARG A 323 -17.70 -4.29 -14.05
N LYS A 324 -16.61 -4.19 -14.82
CA LYS A 324 -16.59 -3.48 -16.11
C LYS A 324 -17.05 -4.40 -17.24
N PRO A 325 -17.68 -3.89 -18.31
CA PRO A 325 -17.91 -4.69 -19.51
C PRO A 325 -16.60 -5.20 -20.12
N LEU A 326 -15.61 -4.30 -20.24
CA LEU A 326 -14.29 -4.58 -20.80
C LEU A 326 -13.19 -4.09 -19.90
N GLY A 327 -12.10 -4.86 -19.82
CA GLY A 327 -10.86 -4.47 -19.18
C GLY A 327 -9.66 -4.69 -20.09
N VAL A 328 -8.50 -4.19 -19.69
CA VAL A 328 -7.28 -4.23 -20.51
C VAL A 328 -6.11 -4.75 -19.70
N VAL A 329 -5.39 -5.73 -20.26
CA VAL A 329 -4.10 -6.23 -19.78
C VAL A 329 -3.01 -5.83 -20.76
N ALA A 330 -1.91 -5.28 -20.29
CA ALA A 330 -0.76 -4.96 -21.14
C ALA A 330 0.51 -5.61 -20.59
N VAL A 331 1.45 -5.93 -21.47
CA VAL A 331 2.80 -6.35 -21.08
C VAL A 331 3.75 -5.18 -21.26
N ALA A 332 4.56 -4.87 -20.27
CA ALA A 332 5.56 -3.80 -20.39
C ALA A 332 6.81 -4.05 -19.56
N PRO A 333 8.02 -3.70 -20.10
CA PRO A 333 9.25 -3.58 -19.34
C PRO A 333 9.32 -2.20 -18.67
N GLY A 334 9.84 -2.16 -17.46
CA GLY A 334 10.09 -0.91 -16.73
C GLY A 334 8.89 -0.35 -15.97
N SER A 335 9.16 0.19 -14.80
CA SER A 335 8.13 0.70 -13.89
C SER A 335 7.49 2.01 -14.40
N GLY A 336 8.21 2.78 -15.20
CA GLY A 336 7.70 3.99 -15.83
C GLY A 336 6.65 3.69 -16.90
N ASN A 337 6.94 2.74 -17.80
CA ASN A 337 6.00 2.29 -18.82
C ASN A 337 4.72 1.72 -18.21
N ALA A 338 4.85 0.96 -17.12
CA ALA A 338 3.70 0.42 -16.40
C ALA A 338 2.79 1.54 -15.87
N LYS A 339 3.38 2.58 -15.25
CA LYS A 339 2.63 3.73 -14.75
C LYS A 339 1.89 4.52 -15.83
N ILE A 340 2.52 4.69 -17.01
CA ILE A 340 1.89 5.36 -18.14
C ILE A 340 0.69 4.54 -18.63
N LEU A 341 0.86 3.22 -18.84
CA LEU A 341 -0.22 2.33 -19.26
C LEU A 341 -1.39 2.31 -18.25
N GLU A 342 -1.08 2.23 -16.95
CA GLU A 342 -2.08 2.34 -15.88
C GLU A 342 -2.83 3.67 -15.93
N SER A 343 -2.14 4.78 -16.20
CA SER A 343 -2.77 6.11 -16.33
C SER A 343 -3.66 6.24 -17.56
N LEU A 344 -3.38 5.46 -18.61
CA LEU A 344 -4.20 5.37 -19.82
C LEU A 344 -5.36 4.36 -19.69
N GLY A 345 -5.56 3.75 -18.52
CA GLY A 345 -6.71 2.91 -18.23
C GLY A 345 -6.46 1.40 -18.31
N VAL A 346 -5.21 0.96 -18.43
CA VAL A 346 -4.86 -0.46 -18.33
C VAL A 346 -5.11 -0.95 -16.91
N ASP A 347 -5.86 -2.04 -16.75
CA ASP A 347 -6.24 -2.60 -15.45
C ASP A 347 -5.09 -3.37 -14.78
N VAL A 348 -4.33 -4.14 -15.57
CA VAL A 348 -3.20 -4.94 -15.06
C VAL A 348 -2.04 -4.87 -16.04
N VAL A 349 -0.85 -4.52 -15.55
CA VAL A 349 0.39 -4.57 -16.35
C VAL A 349 1.23 -5.76 -15.90
N VAL A 350 1.51 -6.66 -16.85
CA VAL A 350 2.42 -7.79 -16.66
C VAL A 350 3.85 -7.33 -16.93
N SER A 351 4.72 -7.44 -15.93
CA SER A 351 6.14 -7.12 -16.11
C SER A 351 6.79 -8.14 -17.04
N GLY A 352 7.40 -7.65 -18.11
CA GLY A 352 8.06 -8.52 -19.10
C GLY A 352 8.33 -7.79 -20.40
N GLY A 353 8.91 -8.49 -21.36
CA GLY A 353 9.20 -7.95 -22.68
C GLY A 353 10.58 -8.33 -23.19
N GLN A 354 11.57 -7.46 -23.05
CA GLN A 354 12.85 -7.60 -23.78
C GLN A 354 13.77 -8.72 -23.26
N THR A 355 13.78 -9.03 -21.96
CA THR A 355 14.68 -10.04 -21.35
C THR A 355 13.95 -11.27 -20.79
N MET A 356 12.72 -11.10 -20.34
CA MET A 356 11.86 -12.18 -19.85
C MET A 356 10.47 -12.05 -20.46
N ASN A 357 10.19 -12.87 -21.43
CA ASN A 357 8.83 -12.95 -21.96
C ASN A 357 7.93 -13.62 -20.91
N PRO A 358 6.79 -13.02 -20.54
CA PRO A 358 5.83 -13.68 -19.67
C PRO A 358 5.29 -14.95 -20.35
N SER A 359 5.05 -15.95 -19.53
CA SER A 359 4.42 -17.18 -20.01
C SER A 359 2.92 -16.97 -20.27
N THR A 360 2.30 -17.88 -21.00
CA THR A 360 0.82 -17.93 -21.14
C THR A 360 0.13 -17.94 -19.77
N ALA A 361 0.71 -18.62 -18.78
CA ALA A 361 0.17 -18.68 -17.42
C ALA A 361 0.22 -17.32 -16.70
N ASP A 362 1.30 -16.53 -16.90
CA ASP A 362 1.41 -15.18 -16.31
C ASP A 362 0.37 -14.24 -16.91
N ILE A 363 0.16 -14.31 -18.24
CA ILE A 363 -0.85 -13.50 -18.93
C ILE A 363 -2.26 -13.93 -18.49
N LEU A 364 -2.52 -15.24 -18.39
CA LEU A 364 -3.80 -15.77 -17.93
C LEU A 364 -4.12 -15.34 -16.49
N ALA A 365 -3.13 -15.37 -15.61
CA ALA A 365 -3.28 -14.88 -14.25
C ALA A 365 -3.63 -13.37 -14.22
N ALA A 366 -3.06 -12.56 -15.12
CA ALA A 366 -3.40 -11.16 -15.26
C ALA A 366 -4.83 -10.96 -15.80
N VAL A 367 -5.24 -11.72 -16.83
CA VAL A 367 -6.61 -11.71 -17.36
C VAL A 367 -7.64 -12.05 -16.29
N ASN A 368 -7.35 -13.06 -15.46
CA ASN A 368 -8.23 -13.46 -14.37
C ASN A 368 -8.35 -12.38 -13.27
N LYS A 369 -7.31 -11.59 -13.02
CA LYS A 369 -7.31 -10.49 -12.04
C LYS A 369 -8.16 -9.29 -12.45
N VAL A 370 -8.40 -9.08 -13.73
CA VAL A 370 -9.21 -7.96 -14.21
C VAL A 370 -10.69 -8.20 -13.87
N ASN A 371 -11.32 -7.29 -13.13
CA ASN A 371 -12.75 -7.35 -12.82
C ASN A 371 -13.60 -6.84 -13.98
N ALA A 372 -13.64 -7.62 -15.05
CA ALA A 372 -14.42 -7.31 -16.25
C ALA A 372 -15.05 -8.59 -16.82
N ASP A 373 -16.09 -8.40 -17.64
CA ASP A 373 -16.75 -9.49 -18.35
C ASP A 373 -15.88 -10.05 -19.46
N ALA A 374 -15.08 -9.18 -20.10
CA ALA A 374 -14.14 -9.55 -21.13
C ALA A 374 -12.85 -8.72 -21.03
N VAL A 375 -11.76 -9.18 -21.64
CA VAL A 375 -10.43 -8.56 -21.49
C VAL A 375 -9.71 -8.46 -22.83
N LEU A 376 -9.15 -7.28 -23.11
CA LEU A 376 -8.23 -7.05 -24.21
C LEU A 376 -6.79 -7.21 -23.72
N ILE A 377 -5.93 -7.85 -24.53
CA ILE A 377 -4.54 -8.12 -24.20
C ILE A 377 -3.63 -7.39 -25.20
N LEU A 378 -2.77 -6.49 -24.68
CA LEU A 378 -1.74 -5.77 -25.44
C LEU A 378 -0.37 -6.38 -25.16
N PRO A 379 0.18 -7.22 -26.04
CA PRO A 379 1.45 -7.92 -25.81
C PRO A 379 2.68 -7.01 -25.84
N ASN A 380 2.64 -5.93 -26.64
CA ASN A 380 3.70 -4.92 -26.77
C ASN A 380 5.07 -5.48 -27.17
N ASN A 381 5.11 -6.69 -27.67
CA ASN A 381 6.30 -7.33 -28.19
C ASN A 381 5.89 -8.50 -29.12
N LYS A 382 6.51 -8.54 -30.32
CA LYS A 382 6.23 -9.59 -31.32
C LYS A 382 6.43 -11.02 -30.80
N ASN A 383 7.35 -11.21 -29.84
CA ASN A 383 7.63 -12.52 -29.25
C ASN A 383 6.58 -12.98 -28.24
N ILE A 384 5.75 -12.05 -27.74
CA ILE A 384 4.72 -12.32 -26.72
C ILE A 384 3.36 -12.56 -27.38
N ILE A 385 3.13 -12.09 -28.62
CA ILE A 385 1.84 -12.24 -29.31
C ILE A 385 1.36 -13.70 -29.32
N MET A 386 2.25 -14.65 -29.57
CA MET A 386 1.88 -16.08 -29.56
C MET A 386 1.45 -16.59 -28.18
N ALA A 387 2.11 -16.12 -27.11
CA ALA A 387 1.75 -16.48 -25.75
C ALA A 387 0.41 -15.84 -25.34
N ALA A 388 0.15 -14.61 -25.78
CA ALA A 388 -1.14 -13.93 -25.59
C ALA A 388 -2.27 -14.62 -26.35
N GLN A 389 -2.04 -15.04 -27.60
CA GLN A 389 -3.02 -15.82 -28.36
C GLN A 389 -3.31 -17.19 -27.74
N ALA A 390 -2.27 -17.88 -27.24
CA ALA A 390 -2.46 -19.14 -26.51
C ALA A 390 -3.23 -18.94 -25.19
N CYS A 391 -3.15 -17.75 -24.57
CA CYS A 391 -3.96 -17.40 -23.42
C CYS A 391 -5.46 -17.32 -23.79
N VAL A 392 -5.80 -16.75 -24.94
CA VAL A 392 -7.20 -16.69 -25.41
C VAL A 392 -7.82 -18.11 -25.54
N ASP A 393 -7.02 -19.07 -26.02
CA ASP A 393 -7.50 -20.46 -26.21
C ASP A 393 -7.80 -21.20 -24.90
N VAL A 394 -7.18 -20.80 -23.78
CA VAL A 394 -7.29 -21.50 -22.49
C VAL A 394 -8.04 -20.68 -21.42
N SER A 395 -8.36 -19.42 -21.68
CA SER A 395 -9.06 -18.55 -20.76
C SER A 395 -10.55 -18.92 -20.68
N GLU A 396 -11.08 -19.02 -19.46
CA GLU A 396 -12.52 -19.13 -19.22
C GLU A 396 -13.25 -17.79 -19.43
N LYS A 397 -12.53 -16.68 -19.22
CA LYS A 397 -13.03 -15.33 -19.46
C LYS A 397 -12.84 -14.96 -20.94
N PRO A 398 -13.86 -14.42 -21.62
CA PRO A 398 -13.70 -13.92 -22.98
C PRO A 398 -12.54 -12.93 -23.05
N CYS A 399 -11.60 -13.16 -23.95
CA CYS A 399 -10.49 -12.23 -24.17
C CYS A 399 -10.05 -12.23 -25.64
N ALA A 400 -9.41 -11.14 -26.06
CA ALA A 400 -8.89 -10.98 -27.40
C ALA A 400 -7.53 -10.25 -27.37
N VAL A 401 -6.71 -10.46 -28.40
CA VAL A 401 -5.38 -9.84 -28.51
C VAL A 401 -5.41 -8.70 -29.51
N VAL A 402 -5.02 -7.52 -29.05
CA VAL A 402 -4.66 -6.38 -29.90
C VAL A 402 -3.16 -6.52 -30.23
N PRO A 403 -2.76 -6.75 -31.48
CA PRO A 403 -1.42 -7.28 -31.82
C PRO A 403 -0.31 -6.20 -31.81
N THR A 404 -0.22 -5.42 -30.72
CA THR A 404 0.81 -4.42 -30.49
C THR A 404 2.19 -5.06 -30.38
N LYS A 405 3.21 -4.44 -30.96
CA LYS A 405 4.58 -4.94 -31.04
C LYS A 405 5.57 -4.14 -30.18
N SER A 406 5.13 -2.98 -29.68
CA SER A 406 5.92 -2.08 -28.84
C SER A 406 5.02 -1.39 -27.83
N VAL A 407 5.62 -0.84 -26.76
CA VAL A 407 4.89 -0.05 -25.73
C VAL A 407 4.29 1.22 -26.34
N PRO A 408 4.99 2.00 -27.20
CA PRO A 408 4.36 3.15 -27.87
C PRO A 408 3.11 2.76 -28.68
N GLN A 409 3.13 1.65 -29.42
CA GLN A 409 1.93 1.17 -30.13
C GLN A 409 0.76 0.91 -29.19
N ALA A 410 1.01 0.47 -27.93
CA ALA A 410 -0.04 0.31 -26.96
C ALA A 410 -0.63 1.65 -26.51
N PHE A 411 0.19 2.70 -26.42
CA PHE A 411 -0.32 4.02 -26.09
C PHE A 411 -1.33 4.49 -27.14
N SER A 412 -0.94 4.43 -28.42
CA SER A 412 -1.83 4.81 -29.52
C SER A 412 -3.04 3.89 -29.65
N ALA A 413 -2.88 2.56 -29.42
CA ALA A 413 -4.00 1.61 -29.40
C ALA A 413 -5.05 1.98 -28.36
N LEU A 414 -4.64 2.45 -27.16
CA LEU A 414 -5.56 2.81 -26.08
C LEU A 414 -6.46 4.01 -26.39
N PHE A 415 -6.09 4.87 -27.34
CA PHE A 415 -6.98 5.94 -27.82
C PHE A 415 -8.15 5.41 -28.65
N GLY A 416 -8.01 4.21 -29.26
CA GLY A 416 -9.08 3.53 -29.98
C GLY A 416 -9.98 2.66 -29.09
N PHE A 417 -9.73 2.57 -27.78
CA PHE A 417 -10.49 1.77 -26.85
C PHE A 417 -11.86 2.39 -26.55
N ASP A 418 -12.93 1.60 -26.70
CA ASP A 418 -14.30 1.94 -26.32
C ASP A 418 -14.87 0.86 -25.38
N ALA A 419 -15.15 1.26 -24.13
CA ALA A 419 -15.63 0.36 -23.09
C ALA A 419 -17.03 -0.24 -23.38
N ASP A 420 -17.81 0.40 -24.25
CA ASP A 420 -19.18 0.00 -24.61
C ASP A 420 -19.23 -0.84 -25.91
N ALA A 421 -18.10 -0.94 -26.63
CA ALA A 421 -18.01 -1.73 -27.86
C ALA A 421 -17.70 -3.20 -27.60
N SER A 422 -17.88 -4.07 -28.59
CA SER A 422 -17.52 -5.48 -28.49
C SER A 422 -16.00 -5.71 -28.47
N LEU A 423 -15.54 -6.92 -28.07
CA LEU A 423 -14.13 -7.30 -28.18
C LEU A 423 -13.59 -7.15 -29.60
N ASP A 424 -14.35 -7.63 -30.58
CA ASP A 424 -13.91 -7.63 -31.99
C ASP A 424 -13.83 -6.19 -32.54
N ASP A 425 -14.82 -5.34 -32.24
CA ASP A 425 -14.81 -3.94 -32.65
C ASP A 425 -13.64 -3.19 -32.02
N ASN A 426 -13.32 -3.46 -30.75
CA ASN A 426 -12.15 -2.88 -30.07
C ASN A 426 -10.83 -3.37 -30.68
N VAL A 427 -10.70 -4.65 -31.00
CA VAL A 427 -9.49 -5.17 -31.68
C VAL A 427 -9.28 -4.46 -33.02
N GLU A 428 -10.35 -4.24 -33.80
CA GLU A 428 -10.27 -3.52 -35.06
C GLU A 428 -9.89 -2.06 -34.84
N SER A 429 -10.65 -1.29 -34.04
CA SER A 429 -10.42 0.12 -33.76
C SER A 429 -9.04 0.40 -33.15
N MET A 430 -8.67 -0.38 -32.14
CA MET A 430 -7.38 -0.24 -31.50
C MET A 430 -6.21 -0.59 -32.44
N THR A 431 -6.40 -1.58 -33.34
CA THR A 431 -5.39 -1.93 -34.33
C THR A 431 -5.22 -0.84 -35.39
N GLU A 432 -6.31 -0.22 -35.81
CA GLU A 432 -6.28 0.94 -36.73
C GLU A 432 -5.57 2.13 -36.10
N SER A 433 -5.77 2.37 -34.78
CA SER A 433 -5.18 3.51 -34.09
C SER A 433 -3.65 3.50 -34.01
N PHE A 434 -2.99 2.35 -34.13
CA PHE A 434 -1.53 2.28 -34.17
C PHE A 434 -0.94 1.84 -35.54
N ALA A 435 -1.77 1.78 -36.58
CA ALA A 435 -1.33 1.24 -37.88
C ALA A 435 -0.14 2.01 -38.48
N ASP A 436 -0.14 3.33 -38.29
CA ASP A 436 0.89 4.24 -38.83
C ASP A 436 2.02 4.54 -37.82
N VAL A 437 1.96 3.97 -36.61
CA VAL A 437 2.98 4.18 -35.57
C VAL A 437 4.26 3.43 -35.93
N LYS A 438 5.30 4.16 -36.30
CA LYS A 438 6.64 3.63 -36.51
C LYS A 438 7.38 3.58 -35.16
N THR A 439 8.10 2.48 -34.86
CA THR A 439 8.84 2.35 -33.59
C THR A 439 10.33 2.25 -33.81
N GLY A 440 11.11 3.09 -33.11
CA GLY A 440 12.56 3.06 -33.01
C GLY A 440 13.01 2.56 -31.64
N GLU A 441 13.97 1.65 -31.62
CA GLU A 441 14.56 1.08 -30.40
C GLU A 441 16.08 1.22 -30.46
N VAL A 442 16.71 1.75 -29.42
CA VAL A 442 18.16 1.86 -29.33
C VAL A 442 18.68 0.97 -28.20
N THR A 443 19.65 0.12 -28.52
CA THR A 443 20.22 -0.81 -27.56
C THR A 443 21.71 -1.08 -27.87
N ARG A 444 22.34 -1.93 -27.06
CA ARG A 444 23.73 -2.36 -27.24
C ARG A 444 23.78 -3.75 -27.86
N ALA A 445 24.59 -3.91 -28.91
CA ALA A 445 24.84 -5.22 -29.50
C ALA A 445 25.54 -6.15 -28.49
N ILE A 446 25.04 -7.39 -28.37
CA ILE A 446 25.55 -8.43 -27.46
C ILE A 446 26.39 -9.49 -28.17
N LYS A 447 26.62 -9.33 -29.46
CA LYS A 447 27.44 -10.21 -30.30
C LYS A 447 27.71 -9.58 -31.63
N ASP A 448 28.74 -10.04 -32.31
CA ASP A 448 29.05 -9.66 -33.70
C ASP A 448 27.91 -10.06 -34.63
N SER A 449 27.47 -9.15 -35.47
CA SER A 449 26.39 -9.35 -36.46
C SER A 449 26.56 -8.45 -37.66
N LYS A 450 25.48 -8.22 -38.43
CA LYS A 450 25.44 -7.27 -39.54
C LYS A 450 24.16 -6.48 -39.50
N ASP A 451 24.22 -5.23 -39.95
CA ASP A 451 23.03 -4.40 -40.17
C ASP A 451 22.22 -4.85 -41.41
N ALA A 452 21.12 -4.14 -41.69
CA ALA A 452 20.24 -4.41 -42.84
C ALA A 452 20.97 -4.24 -44.18
N HIS A 453 22.06 -3.45 -44.22
CA HIS A 453 22.85 -3.16 -45.40
C HIS A 453 24.09 -4.06 -45.56
N GLY A 454 24.33 -4.98 -44.61
CA GLY A 454 25.42 -5.95 -44.62
C GLY A 454 26.72 -5.44 -43.96
N ASN A 455 26.71 -4.26 -43.33
CA ASN A 455 27.86 -3.73 -42.61
C ASN A 455 28.09 -4.49 -41.30
N PRO A 456 29.34 -4.69 -40.87
CA PRO A 456 29.65 -5.41 -39.65
C PRO A 456 29.28 -4.63 -38.41
N ILE A 457 28.64 -5.30 -37.44
CA ILE A 457 28.36 -4.82 -36.10
C ILE A 457 29.22 -5.63 -35.13
N LYS A 458 29.88 -4.97 -34.20
CA LYS A 458 30.69 -5.62 -33.14
C LYS A 458 29.94 -5.69 -31.83
N ASP A 459 30.32 -6.67 -31.01
CA ASP A 459 29.87 -6.74 -29.62
C ASP A 459 30.21 -5.42 -28.90
N GLY A 460 29.17 -4.83 -28.25
CA GLY A 460 29.26 -3.56 -27.54
C GLY A 460 28.89 -2.30 -28.34
N ASP A 461 28.75 -2.36 -29.66
CA ASP A 461 28.30 -1.24 -30.49
C ASP A 461 26.85 -0.83 -30.07
N ILE A 462 26.55 0.47 -30.19
CA ILE A 462 25.16 0.95 -30.06
C ILE A 462 24.45 0.75 -31.38
N ILE A 463 23.31 0.11 -31.38
CA ILE A 463 22.51 -0.17 -32.57
C ILE A 463 21.12 0.45 -32.45
N GLY A 464 20.65 1.00 -33.55
CA GLY A 464 19.27 1.49 -33.73
C GLY A 464 18.47 0.54 -34.59
N ILE A 465 17.30 0.18 -34.11
CA ILE A 465 16.38 -0.79 -34.69
C ILE A 465 15.09 -0.05 -35.07
N ALA A 466 14.70 -0.07 -36.33
CA ALA A 466 13.42 0.41 -36.82
C ALA A 466 12.56 -0.80 -37.20
N ASP A 467 11.40 -0.94 -36.62
CA ASP A 467 10.41 -2.01 -36.87
C ASP A 467 11.02 -3.44 -36.91
N GLY A 468 12.09 -3.64 -36.17
CA GLY A 468 12.77 -4.92 -36.01
C GLY A 468 13.97 -5.14 -36.95
N SER A 469 14.36 -4.15 -37.76
CA SER A 469 15.56 -4.15 -38.58
C SER A 469 16.62 -3.22 -37.99
N ILE A 470 17.93 -3.62 -38.03
CA ILE A 470 19.01 -2.74 -37.57
C ILE A 470 19.35 -1.78 -38.70
N GLU A 471 19.02 -0.52 -38.55
CA GLU A 471 19.20 0.54 -39.57
C GLU A 471 20.35 1.50 -39.24
N SER A 472 20.76 1.60 -37.98
CA SER A 472 21.87 2.47 -37.59
C SER A 472 22.79 1.80 -36.57
N VAL A 473 24.10 2.16 -36.64
CA VAL A 473 25.13 1.67 -35.73
C VAL A 473 26.08 2.85 -35.39
N GLY A 474 26.45 2.95 -34.11
CA GLY A 474 27.36 4.04 -33.66
C GLY A 474 27.96 3.77 -32.30
N GLU A 475 28.69 4.77 -31.80
CA GLU A 475 29.43 4.69 -30.54
C GLU A 475 28.63 5.25 -29.35
N ASN A 476 27.65 6.10 -29.61
CA ASN A 476 26.82 6.70 -28.56
C ASN A 476 25.31 6.71 -28.93
N VAL A 477 24.46 6.76 -27.91
CA VAL A 477 23.01 6.68 -28.05
C VAL A 477 22.45 7.84 -28.88
N SER A 478 22.87 9.07 -28.60
CA SER A 478 22.33 10.27 -29.27
C SER A 478 22.60 10.28 -30.77
N ASP A 479 23.78 9.85 -31.22
CA ASP A 479 24.10 9.79 -32.64
C ASP A 479 23.32 8.68 -33.36
N VAL A 480 23.14 7.54 -32.67
CA VAL A 480 22.36 6.42 -33.21
C VAL A 480 20.86 6.79 -33.30
N VAL A 481 20.29 7.51 -32.32
CA VAL A 481 18.92 8.03 -32.41
C VAL A 481 18.77 8.97 -33.61
N MET A 482 19.68 9.93 -33.80
CA MET A 482 19.59 10.87 -34.92
C MET A 482 19.69 10.16 -36.27
N ALA A 483 20.60 9.19 -36.41
CA ALA A 483 20.72 8.40 -37.65
C ALA A 483 19.50 7.51 -37.88
N LEU A 484 18.86 7.01 -36.79
CA LEU A 484 17.65 6.20 -36.87
C LEU A 484 16.44 7.05 -37.28
N LEU A 485 16.33 8.29 -36.75
CA LEU A 485 15.29 9.25 -37.15
C LEU A 485 15.37 9.58 -38.65
N GLU A 486 16.57 9.80 -39.18
CA GLU A 486 16.79 10.02 -40.61
C GLU A 486 16.36 8.78 -41.43
N ALA A 487 16.73 7.57 -40.98
CA ALA A 487 16.37 6.32 -41.66
C ALA A 487 14.87 5.99 -41.61
N MET A 488 14.14 6.57 -40.66
CA MET A 488 12.70 6.39 -40.49
C MET A 488 11.86 7.50 -41.14
N ASP A 489 12.50 8.43 -41.89
CA ASP A 489 11.84 9.59 -42.51
C ASP A 489 11.06 10.42 -41.47
N ALA A 490 11.75 10.82 -40.37
CA ALA A 490 11.13 11.53 -39.25
C ALA A 490 10.51 12.89 -39.66
N ASP A 491 11.00 13.51 -40.74
CA ASP A 491 10.44 14.77 -41.30
C ASP A 491 8.94 14.64 -41.70
N GLU A 492 8.41 13.41 -41.83
CA GLU A 492 7.02 13.13 -42.17
C GLU A 492 6.13 12.95 -40.95
N ALA A 493 6.68 12.95 -39.73
CA ALA A 493 5.95 12.74 -38.49
C ALA A 493 5.53 14.08 -37.83
N ASP A 494 4.33 14.08 -37.26
CA ASP A 494 3.81 15.22 -36.50
C ASP A 494 4.21 15.13 -35.00
N THR A 495 4.27 13.91 -34.45
CA THR A 495 4.55 13.67 -33.03
C THR A 495 5.60 12.58 -32.80
N MET A 496 6.33 12.70 -31.69
CA MET A 496 7.32 11.72 -31.24
C MET A 496 7.21 11.49 -29.75
N THR A 497 6.90 10.27 -29.34
CA THR A 497 7.01 9.86 -27.93
C THR A 497 8.39 9.26 -27.67
N VAL A 498 9.10 9.73 -26.63
CA VAL A 498 10.44 9.24 -26.24
C VAL A 498 10.36 8.58 -24.86
N LEU A 499 10.75 7.31 -24.77
CA LEU A 499 10.78 6.51 -23.54
C LEU A 499 12.25 6.27 -23.13
N ALA A 500 12.72 6.99 -22.11
CA ALA A 500 14.07 6.81 -21.58
C ALA A 500 14.15 5.60 -20.64
N GLY A 501 15.16 4.75 -20.86
CA GLY A 501 15.45 3.58 -20.03
C GLY A 501 16.14 3.93 -18.71
N GLU A 502 16.30 2.92 -17.84
CA GLU A 502 16.91 3.07 -16.51
C GLU A 502 18.38 3.58 -16.56
N GLN A 503 19.09 3.30 -17.66
CA GLN A 503 20.51 3.64 -17.83
C GLN A 503 20.73 5.07 -18.33
N MET A 504 19.71 5.78 -18.79
CA MET A 504 19.77 7.15 -19.27
C MET A 504 19.46 8.12 -18.14
N SER A 505 20.35 9.06 -17.85
CA SER A 505 20.09 10.13 -16.88
C SER A 505 19.09 11.17 -17.43
N ASN A 506 18.51 11.99 -16.54
CA ASN A 506 17.62 13.07 -16.98
C ASN A 506 18.36 14.11 -17.84
N GLU A 507 19.62 14.43 -17.49
CA GLU A 507 20.45 15.36 -18.25
C GLU A 507 20.75 14.85 -19.67
N GLU A 508 20.94 13.53 -19.84
CA GLU A 508 21.13 12.92 -21.17
C GLU A 508 19.82 12.91 -21.96
N LEU A 509 18.68 12.67 -21.34
CA LEU A 509 17.36 12.75 -21.96
C LEU A 509 17.09 14.19 -22.44
N ASP A 510 17.26 15.19 -21.57
CA ASP A 510 17.04 16.60 -21.90
C ASP A 510 17.93 17.04 -23.05
N ALA A 511 19.20 16.61 -23.05
CA ALA A 511 20.17 16.92 -24.13
C ALA A 511 19.77 16.23 -25.46
N LEU A 512 19.25 15.01 -25.41
CA LEU A 512 18.76 14.29 -26.60
C LEU A 512 17.54 15.00 -27.18
N VAL A 513 16.55 15.32 -26.34
CA VAL A 513 15.32 16.04 -26.75
C VAL A 513 15.68 17.37 -27.40
N ALA A 514 16.51 18.18 -26.76
CA ALA A 514 16.95 19.47 -27.32
C ALA A 514 17.68 19.33 -28.69
N ARG A 515 18.42 18.23 -28.87
CA ARG A 515 19.07 17.93 -30.14
C ARG A 515 18.09 17.54 -31.24
N ILE A 516 17.04 16.79 -30.89
CA ILE A 516 15.98 16.38 -31.83
C ILE A 516 15.14 17.62 -32.21
N GLU A 517 14.70 18.43 -31.23
CA GLU A 517 13.98 19.70 -31.48
C GLU A 517 14.73 20.65 -32.39
N GLN A 518 16.06 20.69 -32.28
CA GLN A 518 16.89 21.54 -33.17
C GLN A 518 16.96 21.01 -34.61
N ALA A 519 16.86 19.68 -34.79
CA ALA A 519 16.98 19.04 -36.10
C ALA A 519 15.62 18.92 -36.81
N TYR A 520 14.55 18.77 -36.06
CA TYR A 520 13.17 18.53 -36.49
C TYR A 520 12.23 19.52 -35.79
N GLU A 521 12.17 20.77 -36.28
CA GLU A 521 11.46 21.90 -35.64
C GLU A 521 9.94 21.72 -35.64
N ASP A 522 9.39 20.90 -36.53
CA ASP A 522 7.94 20.71 -36.72
C ASP A 522 7.37 19.52 -35.92
N ILE A 523 8.22 18.69 -35.27
CA ILE A 523 7.79 17.52 -34.50
C ILE A 523 7.52 17.91 -33.03
N GLU A 524 6.34 17.61 -32.53
CA GLU A 524 6.02 17.71 -31.11
C GLU A 524 6.61 16.49 -30.35
N ILE A 525 7.52 16.74 -29.38
CA ILE A 525 8.22 15.67 -28.65
C ILE A 525 7.65 15.52 -27.26
N ASP A 526 7.23 14.31 -26.88
CA ASP A 526 6.72 13.95 -25.55
C ASP A 526 7.70 12.97 -24.85
N PRO A 527 8.62 13.47 -24.00
CA PRO A 527 9.61 12.64 -23.33
C PRO A 527 9.11 12.09 -21.99
N HIS A 528 9.30 10.80 -21.77
CA HIS A 528 8.94 10.10 -20.54
C HIS A 528 10.06 9.20 -20.02
N ARG A 529 9.99 8.90 -18.73
CA ARG A 529 10.83 7.88 -18.08
C ARG A 529 10.11 6.53 -18.17
N GLY A 530 10.48 5.70 -19.15
CA GLY A 530 9.95 4.33 -19.29
C GLY A 530 10.58 3.35 -18.29
N GLU A 531 11.82 3.63 -17.88
CA GLU A 531 12.64 2.82 -16.95
C GLU A 531 12.80 1.36 -17.38
N GLN A 532 12.75 1.11 -18.70
CA GLN A 532 13.05 -0.19 -19.26
C GLN A 532 14.56 -0.48 -19.18
N ALA A 533 14.90 -1.73 -18.84
CA ALA A 533 16.27 -2.22 -18.91
C ALA A 533 16.72 -2.46 -20.37
N LEU A 534 18.02 -2.44 -20.63
CA LEU A 534 18.70 -2.74 -21.91
C LEU A 534 18.46 -1.76 -23.07
N TYR A 535 17.38 -1.01 -23.09
CA TYR A 535 17.05 -0.05 -24.13
C TYR A 535 17.14 1.37 -23.56
N PRO A 536 18.29 2.05 -23.72
CA PRO A 536 18.42 3.45 -23.28
C PRO A 536 17.33 4.35 -23.83
N VAL A 537 16.87 4.10 -25.05
CA VAL A 537 15.79 4.86 -25.69
C VAL A 537 14.90 3.92 -26.50
N VAL A 538 13.60 4.08 -26.34
CA VAL A 538 12.55 3.59 -27.25
C VAL A 538 11.71 4.80 -27.64
N PHE A 539 11.34 4.92 -28.89
CA PHE A 539 10.51 6.03 -29.34
C PHE A 539 9.50 5.60 -30.43
N SER A 540 8.44 6.38 -30.59
CA SER A 540 7.54 6.29 -31.74
C SER A 540 7.57 7.57 -32.56
N LEU A 541 7.20 7.43 -33.84
CA LEU A 541 6.87 8.51 -34.76
C LEU A 541 5.43 8.30 -35.27
N GLU A 542 4.63 9.35 -35.22
CA GLU A 542 3.22 9.36 -35.61
C GLU A 542 2.90 10.55 -36.50
#